data_39f4b54ea6e6ad6a4c41d77999055018
#
_entry.id   39f4b54ea6e6ad6a4c41d77999055018
#
_cell.length_a   1.000
_cell.length_b   1.000
_cell.length_c   1.000
_cell.angle_alpha   90.00
_cell.angle_beta   90.00
_cell.angle_gamma   90.00
#
_symmetry.space_group_name_H-M   'P 1'
#
loop_
_entity.id
_entity.type
_entity.pdbx_description
1 polymer ?
#
loop_
_entity_poly.entity_id
_entity_poly.type
_entity_poly.pdbx_seq_one_letter_code
_entity_poly.pdbx_strand_id
1 'polypeptide(L)'
;TLRVAEKVKSINPNIKTIHYVAPQVWVWREGRVKKFKKFLDHILLLFDFEKKYFDKENIPNTFVGHPLLEQESKDKIDLSNIISNDKKIISLFSGSRSSEVNLLLPILINFINMMNTKFDNFSFVFHATDENKNLISEKINNTNVKNVEVISDENIKKQILNKSTFAVSKSGTVSLEICNAKVPSIIIYKMNFLNFLIVKMLVKIKFANIINIINNKEIIPELIQKECNPKEIYNSVVYFLKNPELM
;
A
#
# COMPACT_ATOMS: atom_id res chain seq x y z
N THR A 1 -7.47 -18.76 -8.28
CA THR A 1 -6.23 -19.56 -8.52
C THR A 1 -6.19 -20.83 -7.66
N LEU A 2 -6.25 -20.78 -6.31
CA LEU A 2 -6.22 -21.98 -5.46
C LEU A 2 -7.32 -23.01 -5.80
N ARG A 3 -8.56 -22.57 -6.07
CA ARG A 3 -9.66 -23.45 -6.49
C ARG A 3 -9.36 -24.13 -7.83
N VAL A 4 -8.65 -23.46 -8.74
CA VAL A 4 -8.23 -24.04 -10.01
C VAL A 4 -7.20 -25.14 -9.77
N ALA A 5 -6.17 -24.88 -8.94
CA ALA A 5 -5.16 -25.88 -8.59
C ALA A 5 -5.80 -27.12 -7.93
N GLU A 6 -6.73 -26.92 -7.00
CA GLU A 6 -7.50 -28.00 -6.35
C GLU A 6 -8.28 -28.83 -7.39
N LYS A 7 -8.96 -28.15 -8.33
CA LYS A 7 -9.72 -28.84 -9.40
C LYS A 7 -8.80 -29.60 -10.36
N VAL A 8 -7.68 -28.99 -10.76
CA VAL A 8 -6.69 -29.66 -11.64
C VAL A 8 -6.16 -30.94 -10.98
N LYS A 9 -5.76 -30.87 -9.71
CA LYS A 9 -5.30 -32.04 -8.95
C LYS A 9 -6.37 -33.12 -8.81
N SER A 10 -7.65 -32.73 -8.69
CA SER A 10 -8.76 -33.70 -8.60
C SER A 10 -9.01 -34.45 -9.92
N ILE A 11 -8.70 -33.83 -11.06
CA ILE A 11 -8.83 -34.44 -12.39
C ILE A 11 -7.63 -35.30 -12.73
N ASN A 12 -6.43 -34.80 -12.48
CA ASN A 12 -5.18 -35.52 -12.73
C ASN A 12 -4.15 -35.22 -11.62
N PRO A 13 -3.96 -36.15 -10.67
CA PRO A 13 -3.01 -35.99 -9.55
C PRO A 13 -1.55 -35.84 -9.97
N ASN A 14 -1.19 -36.30 -11.18
CA ASN A 14 0.19 -36.26 -11.65
C ASN A 14 0.63 -34.85 -12.13
N ILE A 15 -0.32 -33.95 -12.40
CA ILE A 15 0.00 -32.57 -12.80
C ILE A 15 0.64 -31.85 -11.61
N LYS A 16 1.83 -31.30 -11.82
CA LYS A 16 2.50 -30.46 -10.81
C LYS A 16 1.83 -29.10 -10.70
N THR A 17 1.51 -28.71 -9.49
CA THR A 17 0.87 -27.41 -9.16
C THR A 17 1.81 -26.56 -8.35
N ILE A 18 2.26 -25.46 -8.95
CA ILE A 18 3.13 -24.46 -8.30
C ILE A 18 2.31 -23.19 -8.12
N HIS A 19 2.28 -22.67 -6.91
CA HIS A 19 1.54 -21.44 -6.60
C HIS A 19 2.51 -20.27 -6.38
N TYR A 20 2.40 -19.25 -7.21
CA TYR A 20 3.16 -18.01 -7.05
C TYR A 20 2.33 -16.99 -6.26
N VAL A 21 2.96 -16.34 -5.29
CA VAL A 21 2.36 -15.43 -4.30
C VAL A 21 1.52 -16.18 -3.26
N ALA A 22 2.12 -16.44 -2.11
CA ALA A 22 1.47 -17.14 -1.01
C ALA A 22 0.17 -16.45 -0.56
N PRO A 23 -0.88 -17.24 -0.24
CA PRO A 23 -2.04 -16.69 0.44
C PRO A 23 -1.63 -16.11 1.80
N GLN A 24 -2.17 -14.94 2.14
CA GLN A 24 -1.88 -14.26 3.42
C GLN A 24 -2.50 -15.00 4.63
N VAL A 25 -2.04 -16.21 4.87
CA VAL A 25 -2.54 -17.08 5.96
C VAL A 25 -2.17 -16.56 7.34
N TRP A 26 -1.13 -15.77 7.43
CA TRP A 26 -0.62 -15.15 8.64
C TRP A 26 -1.52 -14.03 9.19
N VAL A 27 -2.44 -13.49 8.39
CA VAL A 27 -3.36 -12.43 8.84
C VAL A 27 -4.45 -12.99 9.76
N TRP A 28 -5.13 -14.09 9.37
CA TRP A 28 -6.33 -14.53 10.10
C TRP A 28 -6.75 -16.01 9.93
N ARG A 29 -6.18 -16.76 9.02
CA ARG A 29 -6.62 -18.14 8.71
C ARG A 29 -5.46 -19.12 8.55
N GLU A 30 -4.53 -19.13 9.50
CA GLU A 30 -3.36 -20.02 9.47
C GLU A 30 -3.72 -21.49 9.23
N GLY A 31 -4.77 -22.00 9.87
CA GLY A 31 -5.23 -23.39 9.70
C GLY A 31 -5.64 -23.80 8.28
N ARG A 32 -5.80 -22.84 7.35
CA ARG A 32 -6.05 -23.15 5.92
C ARG A 32 -4.85 -23.77 5.23
N VAL A 33 -3.64 -23.56 5.74
CA VAL A 33 -2.41 -24.10 5.15
C VAL A 33 -2.50 -25.60 5.00
N LYS A 34 -3.06 -26.33 6.00
CA LYS A 34 -3.29 -27.78 5.93
C LYS A 34 -4.05 -28.24 4.69
N LYS A 35 -4.98 -27.41 4.19
CA LYS A 35 -5.76 -27.74 2.99
C LYS A 35 -4.91 -27.65 1.72
N PHE A 36 -3.95 -26.72 1.69
CA PHE A 36 -3.13 -26.47 0.51
C PHE A 36 -2.21 -27.64 0.21
N LYS A 37 -1.73 -28.35 1.24
CA LYS A 37 -0.91 -29.57 1.11
C LYS A 37 -1.56 -30.64 0.22
N LYS A 38 -2.90 -30.66 0.12
CA LYS A 38 -3.62 -31.67 -0.67
C LYS A 38 -3.50 -31.44 -2.17
N PHE A 39 -3.20 -30.23 -2.61
CA PHE A 39 -3.24 -29.88 -4.01
C PHE A 39 -2.13 -28.91 -4.48
N LEU A 40 -1.23 -28.47 -3.60
CA LEU A 40 -0.07 -27.70 -4.00
C LEU A 40 1.20 -28.53 -3.80
N ASP A 41 1.98 -28.69 -4.85
CA ASP A 41 3.29 -29.34 -4.79
C ASP A 41 4.38 -28.37 -4.35
N HIS A 42 4.26 -27.08 -4.67
CA HIS A 42 5.24 -26.06 -4.32
C HIS A 42 4.62 -24.67 -4.21
N ILE A 43 5.18 -23.80 -3.36
CA ILE A 43 4.76 -22.40 -3.22
C ILE A 43 5.98 -21.50 -3.36
N LEU A 44 5.85 -20.44 -4.20
CA LEU A 44 6.84 -19.38 -4.32
C LEU A 44 6.40 -18.19 -3.47
N LEU A 45 7.23 -17.86 -2.48
CA LEU A 45 6.96 -16.86 -1.44
C LEU A 45 7.54 -15.51 -1.83
N LEU A 46 6.81 -14.44 -1.58
CA LEU A 46 7.29 -13.07 -1.78
C LEU A 46 8.06 -12.53 -0.56
N PHE A 47 7.81 -13.10 0.63
CA PHE A 47 8.43 -12.67 1.88
C PHE A 47 8.98 -13.87 2.64
N ASP A 48 10.21 -13.75 3.15
CA ASP A 48 10.88 -14.83 3.87
C ASP A 48 10.13 -15.24 5.15
N PHE A 49 9.51 -14.28 5.85
CA PHE A 49 8.75 -14.57 7.08
C PHE A 49 7.54 -15.49 6.86
N GLU A 50 7.06 -15.64 5.62
CA GLU A 50 5.94 -16.53 5.27
C GLU A 50 6.34 -18.00 5.36
N LYS A 51 7.63 -18.32 5.17
CA LYS A 51 8.20 -19.67 5.12
C LYS A 51 7.75 -20.52 6.30
N LYS A 52 7.85 -19.99 7.52
CA LYS A 52 7.47 -20.70 8.76
C LYS A 52 6.06 -21.29 8.78
N TYR A 53 5.11 -20.66 8.05
CA TYR A 53 3.72 -21.13 8.00
C TYR A 53 3.55 -22.35 7.09
N PHE A 54 4.35 -22.45 6.04
CA PHE A 54 4.31 -23.55 5.06
C PHE A 54 5.21 -24.70 5.50
N ASP A 55 6.38 -24.42 6.09
CA ASP A 55 7.29 -25.42 6.67
C ASP A 55 6.60 -26.22 7.78
N LYS A 56 5.85 -25.58 8.65
CA LYS A 56 5.05 -26.22 9.71
C LYS A 56 4.11 -27.31 9.22
N GLU A 57 3.59 -27.15 8.01
CA GLU A 57 2.69 -28.12 7.37
C GLU A 57 3.41 -29.01 6.34
N ASN A 58 4.75 -28.93 6.26
CA ASN A 58 5.58 -29.65 5.29
C ASN A 58 5.12 -29.45 3.84
N ILE A 59 4.87 -28.19 3.47
CA ILE A 59 4.60 -27.79 2.08
C ILE A 59 5.90 -27.23 1.49
N PRO A 60 6.43 -27.84 0.41
CA PRO A 60 7.63 -27.34 -0.25
C PRO A 60 7.44 -25.88 -0.67
N ASN A 61 8.40 -25.03 -0.34
CA ASN A 61 8.32 -23.60 -0.64
C ASN A 61 9.71 -23.01 -0.92
N THR A 62 9.73 -21.91 -1.68
CA THR A 62 10.96 -21.16 -1.98
C THR A 62 10.67 -19.68 -1.87
N PHE A 63 11.50 -18.95 -1.13
CA PHE A 63 11.49 -17.49 -1.14
C PHE A 63 12.12 -16.98 -2.44
N VAL A 64 11.38 -16.19 -3.20
CA VAL A 64 11.79 -15.68 -4.53
C VAL A 64 11.91 -14.15 -4.55
N GLY A 65 11.55 -13.47 -3.47
CA GLY A 65 11.54 -12.01 -3.42
C GLY A 65 10.28 -11.38 -4.02
N HIS A 66 10.15 -10.06 -3.84
CA HIS A 66 9.01 -9.31 -4.35
C HIS A 66 9.40 -8.56 -5.63
N PRO A 67 8.72 -8.77 -6.77
CA PRO A 67 9.12 -8.22 -8.06
C PRO A 67 9.09 -6.68 -8.13
N LEU A 68 8.34 -6.02 -7.27
CA LEU A 68 8.34 -4.55 -7.18
C LEU A 68 9.71 -3.98 -6.76
N LEU A 69 10.55 -4.77 -6.09
CA LEU A 69 11.88 -4.34 -5.63
C LEU A 69 12.94 -4.41 -6.74
N GLU A 70 12.66 -5.10 -7.84
CA GLU A 70 13.58 -5.30 -8.96
C GLU A 70 13.32 -4.32 -10.12
N GLN A 71 12.25 -3.54 -10.05
CA GLN A 71 11.87 -2.65 -11.14
C GLN A 71 12.65 -1.33 -11.09
N GLU A 72 13.59 -1.14 -11.97
CA GLU A 72 14.22 0.15 -12.23
C GLU A 72 13.35 1.05 -13.13
N SER A 73 13.38 2.36 -12.90
CA SER A 73 12.75 3.32 -13.80
C SER A 73 13.67 3.53 -15.02
N LYS A 74 13.18 3.18 -16.21
CA LYS A 74 14.02 3.15 -17.42
C LYS A 74 14.28 4.51 -18.07
N ASP A 75 13.38 5.48 -17.95
CA ASP A 75 13.51 6.76 -18.64
C ASP A 75 13.28 7.95 -17.71
N LYS A 76 14.05 9.02 -17.89
CA LYS A 76 13.81 10.31 -17.23
C LYS A 76 12.73 11.05 -17.99
N ILE A 77 11.57 11.26 -17.37
CA ILE A 77 10.49 12.07 -17.91
C ILE A 77 10.60 13.50 -17.37
N ASP A 78 10.40 14.48 -18.23
CA ASP A 78 10.27 15.85 -17.78
C ASP A 78 8.93 16.04 -17.03
N LEU A 79 9.04 16.34 -15.75
CA LEU A 79 7.88 16.55 -14.86
C LEU A 79 7.51 18.03 -14.73
N SER A 80 8.19 18.95 -15.40
CA SER A 80 7.97 20.41 -15.28
C SER A 80 6.55 20.83 -15.63
N ASN A 81 5.90 20.11 -16.55
CA ASN A 81 4.51 20.35 -16.95
C ASN A 81 3.47 19.81 -15.96
N ILE A 82 3.90 19.02 -14.97
CA ILE A 82 3.03 18.37 -13.99
C ILE A 82 3.21 19.02 -12.62
N ILE A 83 4.46 19.29 -12.24
CA ILE A 83 4.80 19.80 -10.92
C ILE A 83 5.80 20.94 -11.08
N SER A 84 5.53 22.06 -10.44
CA SER A 84 6.46 23.18 -10.37
C SER A 84 7.74 22.76 -9.62
N ASN A 85 8.91 23.08 -10.19
CA ASN A 85 10.22 22.67 -9.67
C ASN A 85 10.58 23.27 -8.31
N ASP A 86 9.89 24.33 -7.89
CA ASP A 86 10.08 25.04 -6.63
C ASP A 86 9.28 24.45 -5.46
N LYS A 87 8.39 23.48 -5.74
CA LYS A 87 7.52 22.88 -4.72
C LYS A 87 8.02 21.51 -4.27
N LYS A 88 7.91 21.26 -2.97
CA LYS A 88 8.09 19.95 -2.36
C LYS A 88 6.88 19.06 -2.62
N ILE A 89 7.09 17.80 -2.93
CA ILE A 89 6.03 16.88 -3.31
C ILE A 89 5.61 16.03 -2.11
N ILE A 90 4.29 15.95 -1.87
CA ILE A 90 3.70 14.96 -0.99
C ILE A 90 2.89 13.99 -1.86
N SER A 91 3.34 12.75 -1.93
CA SER A 91 2.66 11.67 -2.65
C SER A 91 1.52 11.08 -1.82
N LEU A 92 0.34 10.93 -2.44
CA LEU A 92 -0.89 10.48 -1.79
C LEU A 92 -1.43 9.21 -2.47
N PHE A 93 -1.61 8.14 -1.69
CA PHE A 93 -2.13 6.86 -2.15
C PHE A 93 -3.43 6.52 -1.42
N SER A 94 -4.57 6.82 -2.04
CA SER A 94 -5.89 6.61 -1.45
C SER A 94 -6.42 5.18 -1.56
N GLY A 95 -5.65 4.28 -2.15
CA GLY A 95 -6.02 2.89 -2.40
C GLY A 95 -6.38 2.61 -3.85
N SER A 96 -6.47 1.31 -4.19
CA SER A 96 -6.75 0.84 -5.56
C SER A 96 -8.22 0.53 -5.82
N ARG A 97 -9.06 0.42 -4.77
CA ARG A 97 -10.49 0.13 -4.90
C ARG A 97 -11.31 1.40 -4.70
N SER A 98 -12.36 1.58 -5.49
CA SER A 98 -13.25 2.75 -5.39
C SER A 98 -13.86 2.93 -3.99
N SER A 99 -14.13 1.83 -3.27
CA SER A 99 -14.60 1.89 -1.89
C SER A 99 -13.56 2.47 -0.92
N GLU A 100 -12.28 2.19 -1.11
CA GLU A 100 -11.17 2.74 -0.33
C GLU A 100 -11.00 4.23 -0.65
N VAL A 101 -10.98 4.57 -1.94
CA VAL A 101 -10.91 5.95 -2.44
C VAL A 101 -12.04 6.79 -1.85
N ASN A 102 -13.30 6.30 -1.89
CA ASN A 102 -14.44 7.01 -1.36
C ASN A 102 -14.35 7.32 0.14
N LEU A 103 -13.70 6.47 0.91
CA LEU A 103 -13.51 6.66 2.36
C LEU A 103 -12.33 7.61 2.67
N LEU A 104 -11.23 7.49 1.92
CA LEU A 104 -9.98 8.20 2.24
C LEU A 104 -9.85 9.55 1.54
N LEU A 105 -10.40 9.71 0.34
CA LEU A 105 -10.25 10.95 -0.44
C LEU A 105 -10.78 12.19 0.28
N PRO A 106 -11.97 12.20 0.93
CA PRO A 106 -12.42 13.36 1.71
C PRO A 106 -11.49 13.73 2.86
N ILE A 107 -10.87 12.72 3.49
CA ILE A 107 -9.90 12.92 4.57
C ILE A 107 -8.64 13.58 4.04
N LEU A 108 -8.12 13.08 2.91
CA LEU A 108 -6.93 13.61 2.26
C LEU A 108 -7.14 15.02 1.71
N ILE A 109 -8.31 15.32 1.11
CA ILE A 109 -8.65 16.67 0.67
C ILE A 109 -8.63 17.66 1.84
N ASN A 110 -9.24 17.30 2.97
CA ASN A 110 -9.21 18.15 4.17
C ASN A 110 -7.79 18.31 4.76
N PHE A 111 -6.98 17.23 4.73
CA PHE A 111 -5.56 17.31 5.09
C PHE A 111 -4.81 18.31 4.17
N ILE A 112 -5.00 18.24 2.85
CA ILE A 112 -4.39 19.18 1.89
C ILE A 112 -4.80 20.62 2.21
N ASN A 113 -6.09 20.86 2.47
CA ASN A 113 -6.57 22.19 2.86
C ASN A 113 -5.87 22.71 4.12
N MET A 114 -5.68 21.85 5.13
CA MET A 114 -4.93 22.22 6.34
C MET A 114 -3.46 22.55 6.03
N MET A 115 -2.82 21.77 5.14
CA MET A 115 -1.45 22.07 4.69
C MET A 115 -1.39 23.40 3.95
N ASN A 116 -2.28 23.65 2.99
CA ASN A 116 -2.32 24.87 2.19
C ASN A 116 -2.61 26.15 3.01
N THR A 117 -3.18 26.03 4.23
CA THR A 117 -3.35 27.19 5.13
C THR A 117 -2.07 27.62 5.84
N LYS A 118 -1.07 26.75 5.88
CA LYS A 118 0.19 26.97 6.65
C LYS A 118 1.44 26.96 5.79
N PHE A 119 1.37 26.34 4.63
CA PHE A 119 2.48 26.12 3.72
C PHE A 119 2.04 26.39 2.29
N ASP A 120 2.81 27.14 1.52
CA ASP A 120 2.57 27.44 0.11
C ASP A 120 3.51 26.69 -0.84
N ASN A 121 4.52 26.03 -0.29
CA ASN A 121 5.62 25.38 -1.00
C ASN A 121 5.44 23.87 -1.20
N PHE A 122 4.21 23.34 -1.08
CA PHE A 122 3.91 21.93 -1.35
C PHE A 122 3.01 21.73 -2.57
N SER A 123 3.26 20.66 -3.31
CA SER A 123 2.38 20.06 -4.27
C SER A 123 1.96 18.68 -3.81
N PHE A 124 0.70 18.33 -4.00
CA PHE A 124 0.12 17.06 -3.60
C PHE A 124 -0.21 16.24 -4.85
N VAL A 125 0.28 15.01 -4.91
CA VAL A 125 0.06 14.17 -6.07
C VAL A 125 -0.66 12.89 -5.66
N PHE A 126 -1.88 12.72 -6.17
CA PHE A 126 -2.59 11.46 -6.04
C PHE A 126 -2.09 10.46 -7.08
N HIS A 127 -1.56 9.34 -6.58
CA HIS A 127 -1.20 8.18 -7.40
C HIS A 127 -2.44 7.29 -7.55
N ALA A 128 -3.15 7.47 -8.65
CA ALA A 128 -4.36 6.73 -8.98
C ALA A 128 -4.06 5.45 -9.76
N THR A 129 -4.99 4.50 -9.76
CA THR A 129 -5.09 3.50 -10.83
C THR A 129 -5.88 4.11 -11.99
N ASP A 130 -5.76 3.55 -13.21
CA ASP A 130 -6.54 4.03 -14.36
C ASP A 130 -8.05 4.00 -14.07
N GLU A 131 -8.51 2.96 -13.35
CA GLU A 131 -9.91 2.79 -12.96
C GLU A 131 -10.42 3.89 -12.02
N ASN A 132 -9.55 4.43 -11.15
CA ASN A 132 -9.94 5.40 -10.14
C ASN A 132 -9.53 6.85 -10.47
N LYS A 133 -8.76 7.08 -11.54
CA LYS A 133 -8.30 8.41 -11.93
C LYS A 133 -9.46 9.39 -12.10
N ASN A 134 -10.46 9.00 -12.89
CA ASN A 134 -11.63 9.84 -13.15
C ASN A 134 -12.41 10.15 -11.87
N LEU A 135 -12.63 9.15 -11.02
CA LEU A 135 -13.31 9.31 -9.74
C LEU A 135 -12.59 10.32 -8.82
N ILE A 136 -11.26 10.21 -8.73
CA ILE A 136 -10.45 11.13 -7.91
C ILE A 136 -10.46 12.52 -8.50
N SER A 137 -10.24 12.67 -9.82
CA SER A 137 -10.22 13.96 -10.51
C SER A 137 -11.55 14.69 -10.39
N GLU A 138 -12.68 14.01 -10.63
CA GLU A 138 -14.01 14.59 -10.49
C GLU A 138 -14.27 15.12 -9.08
N LYS A 139 -13.93 14.32 -8.07
CA LYS A 139 -14.12 14.75 -6.67
C LYS A 139 -13.23 15.93 -6.28
N ILE A 140 -12.00 15.99 -6.79
CA ILE A 140 -11.07 17.10 -6.55
C ILE A 140 -11.61 18.36 -7.23
N ASN A 141 -12.03 18.26 -8.49
CA ASN A 141 -12.58 19.40 -9.26
C ASN A 141 -13.85 20.00 -8.64
N ASN A 142 -14.62 19.19 -7.90
CA ASN A 142 -15.79 19.64 -7.15
C ASN A 142 -15.42 20.30 -5.80
N THR A 143 -14.14 20.52 -5.53
CA THR A 143 -13.63 21.20 -4.33
C THR A 143 -12.78 22.42 -4.73
N ASN A 144 -12.51 23.30 -3.77
CA ASN A 144 -11.61 24.44 -3.96
C ASN A 144 -10.16 24.11 -3.54
N VAL A 145 -9.80 22.82 -3.48
CA VAL A 145 -8.45 22.41 -3.08
C VAL A 145 -7.44 22.81 -4.16
N LYS A 146 -6.27 23.33 -3.74
CA LYS A 146 -5.22 23.83 -4.63
C LYS A 146 -3.97 22.95 -4.56
N ASN A 147 -3.10 23.11 -5.58
CA ASN A 147 -1.79 22.43 -5.65
C ASN A 147 -1.91 20.89 -5.69
N VAL A 148 -2.90 20.36 -6.40
CA VAL A 148 -3.20 18.94 -6.46
C VAL A 148 -3.18 18.44 -7.89
N GLU A 149 -2.46 17.35 -8.12
CA GLU A 149 -2.41 16.63 -9.39
C GLU A 149 -2.86 15.16 -9.21
N VAL A 150 -3.41 14.56 -10.27
CA VAL A 150 -3.85 13.16 -10.28
C VAL A 150 -3.18 12.41 -11.41
N ILE A 151 -2.34 11.46 -11.08
CA ILE A 151 -1.52 10.72 -12.04
C ILE A 151 -1.86 9.22 -11.98
N SER A 152 -2.01 8.61 -13.16
CA SER A 152 -2.21 7.15 -13.28
C SER A 152 -1.10 6.45 -14.08
N ASP A 153 -0.32 7.16 -14.89
CA ASP A 153 0.79 6.58 -15.62
C ASP A 153 1.87 6.04 -14.65
N GLU A 154 2.24 4.77 -14.79
CA GLU A 154 3.13 4.08 -13.87
C GLU A 154 4.56 4.64 -13.88
N ASN A 155 5.06 5.08 -15.04
CA ASN A 155 6.41 5.63 -15.15
C ASN A 155 6.48 7.02 -14.50
N ILE A 156 5.45 7.85 -14.74
CA ILE A 156 5.33 9.17 -14.12
C ILE A 156 5.20 9.03 -12.60
N LYS A 157 4.35 8.10 -12.12
CA LYS A 157 4.16 7.82 -10.70
C LYS A 157 5.48 7.46 -10.00
N LYS A 158 6.28 6.59 -10.60
CA LYS A 158 7.60 6.21 -10.06
C LYS A 158 8.53 7.41 -9.94
N GLN A 159 8.62 8.23 -10.98
CA GLN A 159 9.51 9.38 -10.96
C GLN A 159 9.08 10.45 -9.98
N ILE A 160 7.76 10.68 -9.85
CA ILE A 160 7.20 11.58 -8.84
C ILE A 160 7.50 11.04 -7.44
N LEU A 161 7.28 9.75 -7.21
CA LEU A 161 7.57 9.13 -5.92
C LEU A 161 9.04 9.31 -5.54
N ASN A 162 9.98 9.06 -6.45
CA ASN A 162 11.41 9.23 -6.21
C ASN A 162 11.81 10.69 -5.90
N LYS A 163 11.00 11.67 -6.31
CA LYS A 163 11.20 13.10 -6.00
C LYS A 163 10.38 13.57 -4.80
N SER A 164 9.56 12.70 -4.22
CA SER A 164 8.67 13.07 -3.12
C SER A 164 9.45 13.30 -1.81
N THR A 165 9.08 14.36 -1.12
CA THR A 165 9.60 14.67 0.22
C THR A 165 8.94 13.78 1.26
N PHE A 166 7.68 13.40 1.04
CA PHE A 166 6.90 12.59 1.98
C PHE A 166 5.78 11.84 1.26
N ALA A 167 5.32 10.73 1.84
CA ALA A 167 4.17 10.00 1.33
C ALA A 167 3.12 9.71 2.41
N VAL A 168 1.85 9.84 2.05
CA VAL A 168 0.71 9.38 2.85
C VAL A 168 0.03 8.25 2.08
N SER A 169 0.07 7.04 2.63
CA SER A 169 -0.33 5.86 1.88
C SER A 169 -1.34 5.00 2.62
N LYS A 170 -2.37 4.57 1.89
CA LYS A 170 -3.21 3.47 2.36
C LYS A 170 -2.37 2.20 2.48
N SER A 171 -2.57 1.46 3.57
CA SER A 171 -1.90 0.17 3.76
C SER A 171 -2.08 -0.76 2.56
N GLY A 172 -0.98 -1.27 2.03
CA GLY A 172 -0.95 -2.16 0.87
C GLY A 172 0.48 -2.43 0.38
N THR A 173 0.61 -3.06 -0.78
CA THR A 173 1.90 -3.37 -1.41
C THR A 173 2.67 -2.12 -1.84
N VAL A 174 1.98 -1.00 -2.10
CA VAL A 174 2.62 0.28 -2.44
C VAL A 174 3.59 0.78 -1.37
N SER A 175 3.44 0.36 -0.12
CA SER A 175 4.41 0.69 0.94
C SER A 175 5.80 0.12 0.67
N LEU A 176 5.91 -0.97 -0.09
CA LEU A 176 7.21 -1.50 -0.55
C LEU A 176 7.86 -0.59 -1.58
N GLU A 177 7.06 -0.04 -2.49
CA GLU A 177 7.53 0.93 -3.51
C GLU A 177 8.03 2.22 -2.84
N ILE A 178 7.27 2.72 -1.87
CA ILE A 178 7.63 3.91 -1.08
C ILE A 178 8.95 3.67 -0.32
N CYS A 179 9.10 2.51 0.33
CA CYS A 179 10.35 2.14 1.00
C CYS A 179 11.51 2.00 0.03
N ASN A 180 11.29 1.37 -1.14
CA ASN A 180 12.31 1.23 -2.18
C ASN A 180 12.76 2.59 -2.71
N ALA A 181 11.85 3.54 -2.83
CA ALA A 181 12.13 4.93 -3.20
C ALA A 181 12.77 5.74 -2.06
N LYS A 182 12.94 5.16 -0.85
CA LYS A 182 13.47 5.81 0.35
C LYS A 182 12.70 7.08 0.74
N VAL A 183 11.39 7.08 0.51
CA VAL A 183 10.52 8.21 0.85
C VAL A 183 9.91 7.99 2.24
N PRO A 184 10.11 8.92 3.17
CA PRO A 184 9.45 8.89 4.47
C PRO A 184 7.94 8.88 4.32
N SER A 185 7.25 8.10 5.16
CA SER A 185 5.81 7.95 4.97
C SER A 185 5.05 7.65 6.26
N ILE A 186 3.75 7.88 6.21
CA ILE A 186 2.79 7.35 7.16
C ILE A 186 1.75 6.49 6.45
N ILE A 187 1.27 5.50 7.16
CA ILE A 187 0.21 4.61 6.67
C ILE A 187 -1.11 5.04 7.24
N ILE A 188 -2.10 5.16 6.37
CA ILE A 188 -3.48 5.43 6.74
C ILE A 188 -4.35 4.21 6.42
N TYR A 189 -5.28 3.90 7.31
CA TYR A 189 -6.21 2.81 7.06
C TYR A 189 -7.58 3.08 7.67
N LYS A 190 -8.59 3.02 6.84
CA LYS A 190 -9.99 3.19 7.24
C LYS A 190 -10.88 2.19 6.53
N MET A 191 -11.82 1.62 7.25
CA MET A 191 -12.85 0.75 6.73
C MET A 191 -14.18 1.04 7.44
N ASN A 192 -15.26 0.52 6.88
CA ASN A 192 -16.57 0.60 7.51
C ASN A 192 -16.51 0.01 8.94
N PHE A 193 -17.21 0.63 9.88
CA PHE A 193 -17.19 0.27 11.30
C PHE A 193 -17.54 -1.20 11.56
N LEU A 194 -18.56 -1.75 10.90
CA LEU A 194 -18.92 -3.16 11.03
C LEU A 194 -17.83 -4.10 10.57
N ASN A 195 -17.22 -3.80 9.42
CA ASN A 195 -16.10 -4.58 8.91
C ASN A 195 -14.88 -4.50 9.83
N PHE A 196 -14.62 -3.33 10.42
CA PHE A 196 -13.54 -3.16 11.39
C PHE A 196 -13.75 -4.01 12.63
N LEU A 197 -14.96 -4.07 13.16
CA LEU A 197 -15.27 -4.89 14.32
C LEU A 197 -15.00 -6.38 14.04
N ILE A 198 -15.44 -6.86 12.87
CA ILE A 198 -15.20 -8.24 12.42
C ILE A 198 -13.69 -8.50 12.26
N VAL A 199 -12.98 -7.60 11.59
CA VAL A 199 -11.54 -7.72 11.37
C VAL A 199 -10.80 -7.75 12.70
N LYS A 200 -11.15 -6.85 13.64
CA LYS A 200 -10.52 -6.78 14.96
C LYS A 200 -10.67 -8.10 15.77
N MET A 201 -11.78 -8.83 15.58
CA MET A 201 -11.99 -10.13 16.23
C MET A 201 -11.20 -11.26 15.56
N LEU A 202 -10.98 -11.18 14.25
CA LEU A 202 -10.42 -12.29 13.47
C LEU A 202 -8.92 -12.15 13.19
N VAL A 203 -8.39 -10.92 13.15
CA VAL A 203 -7.01 -10.62 12.78
C VAL A 203 -6.09 -10.73 13.97
N LYS A 204 -5.02 -11.48 13.81
CA LYS A 204 -4.02 -11.75 14.86
C LYS A 204 -2.77 -10.86 14.78
N ILE A 205 -2.65 -10.07 13.72
CA ILE A 205 -1.49 -9.18 13.50
C ILE A 205 -1.69 -7.84 14.22
N LYS A 206 -0.59 -7.29 14.72
CA LYS A 206 -0.58 -6.01 15.43
C LYS A 206 -0.58 -4.80 14.49
N PHE A 207 -0.05 -4.97 13.28
CA PHE A 207 0.19 -3.90 12.31
C PHE A 207 -0.61 -4.13 11.05
N ALA A 208 -0.99 -3.04 10.37
CA ALA A 208 -1.66 -3.09 9.08
C ALA A 208 -0.65 -3.04 7.91
N ASN A 209 0.51 -2.46 8.11
CA ASN A 209 1.54 -2.31 7.09
C ASN A 209 2.48 -3.54 7.03
N ILE A 210 2.81 -3.98 5.83
CA ILE A 210 3.66 -5.15 5.60
C ILE A 210 5.07 -4.96 6.17
N ILE A 211 5.65 -3.76 6.12
CA ILE A 211 6.99 -3.46 6.65
C ILE A 211 7.00 -3.64 8.18
N ASN A 212 5.98 -3.11 8.86
CA ASN A 212 5.84 -3.25 10.30
C ASN A 212 5.59 -4.70 10.72
N ILE A 213 4.82 -5.46 9.90
CA ILE A 213 4.56 -6.89 10.12
C ILE A 213 5.85 -7.70 9.99
N ILE A 214 6.64 -7.48 8.93
CA ILE A 214 7.92 -8.18 8.71
C ILE A 214 8.86 -7.97 9.90
N ASN A 215 8.95 -6.72 10.38
CA ASN A 215 9.87 -6.34 11.45
C ASN A 215 9.29 -6.57 12.85
N ASN A 216 8.01 -6.94 12.96
CA ASN A 216 7.27 -7.04 14.23
C ASN A 216 7.43 -5.80 15.12
N LYS A 217 7.58 -4.64 14.49
CA LYS A 217 7.79 -3.34 15.13
C LYS A 217 7.17 -2.25 14.27
N GLU A 218 6.64 -1.20 14.90
CA GLU A 218 6.21 0.00 14.18
C GLU A 218 7.44 0.80 13.73
N ILE A 219 7.77 0.66 12.46
CA ILE A 219 8.83 1.43 11.77
C ILE A 219 8.20 2.61 11.05
N ILE A 220 7.06 2.35 10.38
CA ILE A 220 6.27 3.36 9.69
C ILE A 220 5.01 3.61 10.51
N PRO A 221 4.73 4.84 10.95
CA PRO A 221 3.55 5.14 11.75
C PRO A 221 2.25 4.77 11.03
N GLU A 222 1.30 4.21 11.77
CA GLU A 222 0.01 3.77 11.26
C GLU A 222 -1.14 4.53 11.92
N LEU A 223 -1.84 5.33 11.13
CA LEU A 223 -3.06 6.03 11.56
C LEU A 223 -4.30 5.19 11.15
N ILE A 224 -4.84 4.43 12.11
CA ILE A 224 -5.90 3.46 11.85
C ILE A 224 -7.24 3.96 12.39
N GLN A 225 -8.30 3.83 11.61
CA GLN A 225 -9.70 4.10 11.99
C GLN A 225 -9.91 5.50 12.57
N LYS A 226 -9.92 5.66 13.91
CA LYS A 226 -10.14 6.95 14.58
C LYS A 226 -9.00 7.93 14.33
N GLU A 227 -7.78 7.42 14.28
CA GLU A 227 -6.56 8.19 14.03
C GLU A 227 -6.44 8.56 12.54
N CYS A 228 -7.07 7.81 11.64
CA CYS A 228 -7.18 8.16 10.22
C CYS A 228 -8.17 9.32 10.02
N ASN A 229 -7.73 10.52 10.38
CA ASN A 229 -8.45 11.78 10.22
C ASN A 229 -7.50 12.91 9.77
N PRO A 230 -8.01 14.00 9.18
CA PRO A 230 -7.18 15.06 8.60
C PRO A 230 -6.19 15.68 9.58
N LYS A 231 -6.59 15.86 10.84
CA LYS A 231 -5.78 16.51 11.88
C LYS A 231 -4.57 15.64 12.26
N GLU A 232 -4.79 14.34 12.48
CA GLU A 232 -3.70 13.45 12.86
C GLU A 232 -2.74 13.22 11.69
N ILE A 233 -3.24 13.15 10.44
CA ILE A 233 -2.38 13.10 9.25
C ILE A 233 -1.53 14.37 9.16
N TYR A 234 -2.14 15.55 9.33
CA TYR A 234 -1.44 16.83 9.33
C TYR A 234 -0.36 16.87 10.43
N ASN A 235 -0.72 16.53 11.67
CA ASN A 235 0.21 16.52 12.79
C ASN A 235 1.41 15.62 12.53
N SER A 236 1.18 14.41 12.04
CA SER A 236 2.23 13.43 11.73
C SER A 236 3.14 13.93 10.62
N VAL A 237 2.57 14.40 9.50
CA VAL A 237 3.36 14.91 8.37
C VAL A 237 4.21 16.11 8.82
N VAL A 238 3.63 17.10 9.51
CA VAL A 238 4.35 18.28 9.98
C VAL A 238 5.43 17.92 11.01
N TYR A 239 5.17 16.93 11.86
CA TYR A 239 6.16 16.44 12.82
C TYR A 239 7.42 15.93 12.10
N PHE A 240 7.26 15.05 11.11
CA PHE A 240 8.38 14.53 10.33
C PHE A 240 9.07 15.61 9.50
N LEU A 241 8.31 16.51 8.86
CA LEU A 241 8.91 17.61 8.09
C LEU A 241 9.76 18.56 8.95
N LYS A 242 9.47 18.68 10.26
CA LYS A 242 10.25 19.47 11.21
C LYS A 242 11.42 18.72 11.85
N ASN A 243 11.41 17.39 11.79
CA ASN A 243 12.44 16.53 12.37
C ASN A 243 12.99 15.58 11.27
N PRO A 244 13.72 16.12 10.28
CA PRO A 244 14.19 15.35 9.14
C PRO A 244 15.16 14.22 9.50
N GLU A 245 15.77 14.27 10.67
CA GLU A 245 16.62 13.20 11.22
C GLU A 245 15.84 11.93 11.59
N LEU A 246 14.51 12.01 11.67
CA LEU A 246 13.64 10.86 11.91
C LEU A 246 13.08 10.24 10.63
N MET A 247 13.46 10.79 9.47
CA MET A 247 12.96 10.39 8.15
C MET A 247 13.84 9.34 7.45
#